data_fc20325acc7ced53fb77816846e948ad
#
_entry.id   fc20325acc7ced53fb77816846e948ad
#
_cell.length_a   1.000
_cell.length_b   1.000
_cell.length_c   1.000
_cell.angle_alpha   90.00
_cell.angle_beta   90.00
_cell.angle_gamma   90.00
#
_symmetry.space_group_name_H-M   'P 1'
#
loop_
_entity.id
_entity.type
_entity.pdbx_description
1 polymer ?
#
loop_
_entity_poly.entity_id
_entity_poly.type
_entity_poly.pdbx_seq_one_letter_code
_entity_poly.pdbx_strand_id
1 'polypeptide(L)'
;MKKTIAFIGIMILIIVSFIAYLVFNKPEEKKESFEEISVNDVLVDEVFKSVDAGSNYDFQNETYKKGTFSNQYILGLAISRYFLDNPATEDVSESIIDAYVKKIFGKITYAHESGYFLTSSLCKFTYDKGMHSYKINTECNHTASTNILKKRIKAYKTATVLYVQEKIIVTEKVKSDDETMNLINIYKDINKNDKITTVEEKDIKIDDYLEEAETYEYKFEFDGESFVFKEINKINA
;
A
#
# COMPACT_ATOMS: atom_id res chain seq x y z
N MET A 1 -15.45 43.02 -50.94
CA MET A 1 -14.28 43.15 -50.01
C MET A 1 -14.62 43.80 -48.67
N LYS A 2 -15.26 44.96 -48.53
CA LYS A 2 -15.56 45.60 -47.23
C LYS A 2 -16.42 44.75 -46.29
N LYS A 3 -17.42 44.02 -46.78
CA LYS A 3 -18.30 43.15 -45.97
C LYS A 3 -17.57 41.91 -45.43
N THR A 4 -16.62 41.35 -46.16
CA THR A 4 -15.81 40.19 -45.73
C THR A 4 -14.83 40.56 -44.64
N ILE A 5 -14.24 41.74 -44.67
CA ILE A 5 -13.31 42.26 -43.65
C ILE A 5 -14.06 42.50 -42.32
N ALA A 6 -15.30 43.04 -42.40
CA ALA A 6 -16.10 43.25 -41.19
C ALA A 6 -16.49 41.92 -40.52
N PHE A 7 -16.83 40.88 -41.31
CA PHE A 7 -17.16 39.55 -40.77
C PHE A 7 -15.96 38.89 -40.10
N ILE A 8 -14.78 38.97 -40.67
CA ILE A 8 -13.54 38.45 -40.07
C ILE A 8 -13.25 39.15 -38.72
N GLY A 9 -13.42 40.49 -38.67
CA GLY A 9 -13.20 41.26 -37.45
C GLY A 9 -14.14 40.85 -36.31
N ILE A 10 -15.42 40.58 -36.62
CA ILE A 10 -16.39 40.11 -35.60
C ILE A 10 -16.02 38.69 -35.09
N MET A 11 -15.62 37.79 -35.99
CA MET A 11 -15.18 36.45 -35.59
C MET A 11 -13.96 36.46 -34.66
N ILE A 12 -12.97 37.31 -34.96
CA ILE A 12 -11.79 37.49 -34.11
C ILE A 12 -12.20 38.00 -32.72
N LEU A 13 -13.10 38.98 -32.65
CA LEU A 13 -13.58 39.51 -31.39
C LEU A 13 -14.30 38.44 -30.55
N ILE A 14 -15.13 37.59 -31.15
CA ILE A 14 -15.80 36.49 -30.48
C ILE A 14 -14.78 35.49 -29.93
N ILE A 15 -13.79 35.10 -30.72
CA ILE A 15 -12.75 34.17 -30.29
C ILE A 15 -11.92 34.74 -29.12
N VAL A 16 -11.52 35.98 -29.20
CA VAL A 16 -10.77 36.65 -28.12
C VAL A 16 -11.60 36.76 -26.84
N SER A 17 -12.90 37.10 -26.96
CA SER A 17 -13.81 37.18 -25.82
C SER A 17 -14.02 35.79 -25.18
N PHE A 18 -14.11 34.75 -26.00
CA PHE A 18 -14.25 33.37 -25.49
C PHE A 18 -12.99 32.87 -24.79
N ILE A 19 -11.80 33.19 -25.37
CA ILE A 19 -10.52 32.87 -24.71
C ILE A 19 -10.39 33.64 -23.40
N ALA A 20 -10.71 34.93 -23.38
CA ALA A 20 -10.72 35.71 -22.14
C ALA A 20 -11.69 35.14 -21.10
N TYR A 21 -12.89 34.78 -21.51
CA TYR A 21 -13.85 34.10 -20.62
C TYR A 21 -13.28 32.80 -20.01
N LEU A 22 -12.64 31.95 -20.82
CA LEU A 22 -12.01 30.70 -20.34
C LEU A 22 -10.81 30.95 -19.42
N VAL A 23 -10.07 32.02 -19.63
CA VAL A 23 -8.92 32.39 -18.78
C VAL A 23 -9.37 32.98 -17.45
N PHE A 24 -10.39 33.86 -17.48
CA PHE A 24 -10.86 34.56 -16.26
C PHE A 24 -11.84 33.74 -15.44
N ASN A 25 -12.54 32.77 -16.06
CA ASN A 25 -13.44 31.85 -15.37
C ASN A 25 -12.83 30.44 -15.20
N LYS A 26 -11.51 30.32 -15.21
CA LYS A 26 -10.93 29.08 -14.66
C LYS A 26 -11.44 28.93 -13.22
N PRO A 27 -12.16 27.84 -12.90
CA PRO A 27 -12.49 27.57 -11.51
C PRO A 27 -11.16 27.61 -10.75
N GLU A 28 -11.07 28.45 -9.70
CA GLU A 28 -9.97 28.33 -8.76
C GLU A 28 -9.95 26.86 -8.33
N GLU A 29 -8.88 26.14 -8.67
CA GLU A 29 -8.58 24.86 -8.06
C GLU A 29 -8.53 25.17 -6.55
N LYS A 30 -9.62 24.85 -5.83
CA LYS A 30 -9.59 24.85 -4.38
C LYS A 30 -8.44 23.94 -4.02
N LYS A 31 -7.32 24.51 -3.58
CA LYS A 31 -6.25 23.73 -2.94
C LYS A 31 -6.93 23.00 -1.79
N GLU A 32 -7.15 21.70 -1.98
CA GLU A 32 -7.64 20.86 -0.90
C GLU A 32 -6.64 21.00 0.25
N SER A 33 -7.09 21.56 1.35
CA SER A 33 -6.26 21.65 2.55
C SER A 33 -6.25 20.26 3.20
N PHE A 34 -5.06 19.72 3.43
CA PHE A 34 -4.90 18.50 4.21
C PHE A 34 -5.21 18.79 5.69
N GLU A 35 -6.04 17.96 6.27
CA GLU A 35 -6.31 17.89 7.69
C GLU A 35 -5.44 16.78 8.29
N GLU A 36 -4.62 17.10 9.28
CA GLU A 36 -3.90 16.10 10.06
C GLU A 36 -4.87 15.40 11.03
N ILE A 37 -4.87 14.08 11.02
CA ILE A 37 -5.70 13.24 11.87
C ILE A 37 -4.85 12.32 12.74
N SER A 38 -5.44 11.76 13.79
CA SER A 38 -4.73 10.79 14.63
C SER A 38 -4.35 9.54 13.83
N VAL A 39 -3.15 9.00 14.04
CA VAL A 39 -2.74 7.71 13.50
C VAL A 39 -3.54 6.53 14.07
N ASN A 40 -4.27 6.76 15.17
CA ASN A 40 -5.19 5.81 15.81
C ASN A 40 -6.66 6.17 15.52
N ASP A 41 -6.94 7.01 14.51
CA ASP A 41 -8.29 7.27 14.04
C ASP A 41 -8.91 6.00 13.48
N VAL A 42 -10.20 5.79 13.71
CA VAL A 42 -10.94 4.61 13.23
C VAL A 42 -10.81 4.44 11.72
N LEU A 43 -10.84 5.55 10.97
CA LEU A 43 -10.67 5.53 9.52
C LEU A 43 -9.29 4.98 9.14
N VAL A 44 -8.22 5.43 9.84
CA VAL A 44 -6.86 4.95 9.60
C VAL A 44 -6.76 3.45 9.89
N ASP A 45 -7.33 3.00 11.01
CA ASP A 45 -7.34 1.58 11.37
C ASP A 45 -8.08 0.72 10.35
N GLU A 46 -9.23 1.18 9.86
CA GLU A 46 -10.02 0.46 8.85
C GLU A 46 -9.26 0.26 7.53
N VAL A 47 -8.67 1.33 6.99
CA VAL A 47 -7.94 1.23 5.70
C VAL A 47 -6.65 0.44 5.84
N PHE A 48 -5.92 0.63 6.96
CA PHE A 48 -4.69 -0.10 7.24
C PHE A 48 -4.93 -1.58 7.48
N LYS A 49 -6.02 -1.94 8.15
CA LYS A 49 -6.44 -3.33 8.31
C LYS A 49 -6.52 -4.07 6.98
N SER A 50 -6.85 -3.37 5.90
CA SER A 50 -6.91 -3.95 4.56
C SER A 50 -5.53 -4.26 3.98
N VAL A 51 -4.51 -3.43 4.24
CA VAL A 51 -3.16 -3.56 3.66
C VAL A 51 -2.13 -4.16 4.61
N ASP A 52 -2.41 -4.22 5.90
CA ASP A 52 -1.54 -4.80 6.93
C ASP A 52 -1.57 -6.34 6.98
N ALA A 53 -2.34 -6.97 6.08
CA ALA A 53 -2.43 -8.41 5.95
C ALA A 53 -1.16 -9.05 5.39
N GLY A 54 -0.28 -8.25 4.79
CA GLY A 54 0.98 -8.70 4.23
C GLY A 54 2.16 -8.34 5.12
N SER A 55 3.17 -9.22 5.18
CA SER A 55 4.49 -8.75 5.52
C SER A 55 4.96 -7.93 4.32
N ASN A 56 5.56 -6.81 4.58
CA ASN A 56 5.92 -5.83 3.57
C ASN A 56 7.18 -6.18 2.80
N TYR A 57 7.43 -7.47 2.58
CA TYR A 57 8.57 -7.93 1.80
C TYR A 57 8.60 -7.32 0.41
N ASP A 58 7.42 -7.21 -0.22
CA ASP A 58 7.32 -6.69 -1.57
C ASP A 58 7.22 -5.16 -1.61
N PHE A 59 6.76 -4.53 -0.54
CA PHE A 59 6.64 -3.07 -0.47
C PHE A 59 7.97 -2.33 -0.52
N GLN A 60 9.02 -2.93 -0.02
CA GLN A 60 10.25 -2.20 0.27
C GLN A 60 11.18 -2.11 -0.94
N ASN A 61 10.97 -2.95 -1.94
CA ASN A 61 11.80 -2.96 -3.12
C ASN A 61 11.23 -2.15 -4.29
N GLU A 62 9.95 -1.78 -4.21
CA GLU A 62 9.26 -1.13 -5.31
C GLU A 62 8.36 0.00 -4.81
N THR A 63 8.20 1.01 -5.66
CA THR A 63 7.20 2.06 -5.49
C THR A 63 5.96 1.65 -6.25
N TYR A 64 4.86 1.42 -5.57
CA TYR A 64 3.60 1.04 -6.19
C TYR A 64 2.75 2.27 -6.49
N LYS A 65 2.62 2.59 -7.77
CA LYS A 65 1.74 3.65 -8.26
C LYS A 65 0.40 3.08 -8.70
N LYS A 66 -0.62 3.93 -8.77
CA LYS A 66 -1.94 3.54 -9.27
C LYS A 66 -1.86 2.77 -10.59
N GLY A 67 -2.43 1.57 -10.63
CA GLY A 67 -2.47 0.71 -11.81
C GLY A 67 -1.19 -0.05 -12.13
N THR A 68 -0.20 -0.04 -11.25
CA THR A 68 1.08 -0.74 -11.45
C THR A 68 1.23 -2.00 -10.59
N PHE A 69 0.23 -2.35 -9.78
CA PHE A 69 0.27 -3.56 -8.97
C PHE A 69 0.30 -4.81 -9.84
N SER A 70 1.21 -5.72 -9.54
CA SER A 70 1.24 -7.05 -10.18
C SER A 70 0.07 -7.91 -9.71
N ASN A 71 -0.33 -8.91 -10.54
CA ASN A 71 -1.34 -9.89 -10.13
C ASN A 71 -0.94 -10.60 -8.82
N GLN A 72 0.32 -10.99 -8.70
CA GLN A 72 0.87 -11.63 -7.51
C GLN A 72 0.68 -10.76 -6.27
N TYR A 73 0.91 -9.45 -6.38
CA TYR A 73 0.73 -8.52 -5.27
C TYR A 73 -0.76 -8.37 -4.89
N ILE A 74 -1.62 -8.14 -5.90
CA ILE A 74 -3.07 -7.99 -5.69
C ILE A 74 -3.66 -9.24 -5.02
N LEU A 75 -3.39 -10.41 -5.60
CA LEU A 75 -3.90 -11.68 -5.09
C LEU A 75 -3.27 -12.06 -3.75
N GLY A 76 -1.95 -11.89 -3.64
CA GLY A 76 -1.22 -12.17 -2.42
C GLY A 76 -1.76 -11.38 -1.21
N LEU A 77 -2.05 -10.09 -1.39
CA LEU A 77 -2.61 -9.25 -0.35
C LEU A 77 -4.07 -9.63 -0.02
N ALA A 78 -4.90 -9.81 -1.04
CA ALA A 78 -6.31 -10.16 -0.86
C ALA A 78 -6.48 -11.53 -0.17
N ILE A 79 -5.72 -12.53 -0.59
CA ILE A 79 -5.75 -13.88 -0.01
C ILE A 79 -5.17 -13.88 1.40
N SER A 80 -4.05 -13.15 1.63
CA SER A 80 -3.50 -13.00 2.98
C SER A 80 -4.52 -12.38 3.93
N ARG A 81 -5.24 -11.35 3.49
CA ARG A 81 -6.28 -10.70 4.29
C ARG A 81 -7.45 -11.63 4.56
N TYR A 82 -7.93 -12.34 3.53
CA TYR A 82 -8.99 -13.33 3.68
C TYR A 82 -8.61 -14.39 4.71
N PHE A 83 -7.40 -14.92 4.63
CA PHE A 83 -6.90 -15.96 5.54
C PHE A 83 -6.79 -15.46 6.99
N LEU A 84 -6.38 -14.22 7.22
CA LEU A 84 -6.36 -13.63 8.56
C LEU A 84 -7.78 -13.51 9.15
N ASP A 85 -8.77 -13.23 8.32
CA ASP A 85 -10.18 -13.17 8.75
C ASP A 85 -10.81 -14.57 8.91
N ASN A 86 -10.25 -15.61 8.23
CA ASN A 86 -10.79 -16.96 8.14
C ASN A 86 -9.68 -18.03 8.26
N PRO A 87 -8.98 -18.15 9.39
CA PRO A 87 -7.74 -18.92 9.50
C PRO A 87 -7.90 -20.47 9.36
N ALA A 88 -9.12 -20.98 9.42
CA ALA A 88 -9.40 -22.42 9.29
C ALA A 88 -9.81 -22.85 7.87
N THR A 89 -9.71 -21.95 6.88
CA THR A 89 -10.19 -22.23 5.53
C THR A 89 -9.06 -22.78 4.65
N GLU A 90 -9.29 -23.91 4.00
CA GLU A 90 -8.34 -24.50 3.05
C GLU A 90 -8.66 -24.13 1.59
N ASP A 91 -9.94 -23.96 1.27
CA ASP A 91 -10.44 -23.65 -0.06
C ASP A 91 -11.30 -22.38 -0.03
N VAL A 92 -11.13 -21.50 -1.02
CA VAL A 92 -11.93 -20.28 -1.16
C VAL A 92 -12.31 -20.04 -2.61
N SER A 93 -13.57 -19.65 -2.86
CA SER A 93 -14.01 -19.33 -4.22
C SER A 93 -13.38 -18.05 -4.76
N GLU A 94 -13.18 -18.01 -6.08
CA GLU A 94 -12.73 -16.83 -6.81
C GLU A 94 -13.55 -15.58 -6.45
N SER A 95 -14.88 -15.70 -6.42
CA SER A 95 -15.79 -14.58 -6.11
C SER A 95 -15.60 -13.97 -4.71
N ILE A 96 -15.18 -14.76 -3.73
CA ILE A 96 -14.83 -14.25 -2.39
C ILE A 96 -13.54 -13.43 -2.46
N ILE A 97 -12.53 -13.94 -3.18
CA ILE A 97 -11.27 -13.19 -3.37
C ILE A 97 -11.49 -11.91 -4.16
N ASP A 98 -12.36 -11.92 -5.19
CA ASP A 98 -12.78 -10.70 -5.92
C ASP A 98 -13.36 -9.65 -4.99
N ALA A 99 -14.17 -10.06 -4.02
CA ALA A 99 -14.72 -9.13 -3.02
C ALA A 99 -13.63 -8.51 -2.15
N TYR A 100 -12.61 -9.29 -1.76
CA TYR A 100 -11.45 -8.76 -1.02
C TYR A 100 -10.59 -7.85 -1.88
N VAL A 101 -10.33 -8.20 -3.14
CA VAL A 101 -9.63 -7.33 -4.08
C VAL A 101 -10.37 -6.00 -4.26
N LYS A 102 -11.69 -6.06 -4.49
CA LYS A 102 -12.52 -4.86 -4.59
C LYS A 102 -12.45 -3.99 -3.33
N LYS A 103 -12.51 -4.61 -2.16
CA LYS A 103 -12.43 -3.90 -0.87
C LYS A 103 -11.10 -3.19 -0.65
N ILE A 104 -9.99 -3.81 -1.07
CA ILE A 104 -8.63 -3.29 -0.86
C ILE A 104 -8.26 -2.25 -1.92
N PHE A 105 -8.45 -2.58 -3.20
CA PHE A 105 -7.94 -1.81 -4.33
C PHE A 105 -9.01 -1.00 -5.08
N GLY A 106 -10.29 -1.25 -4.78
CA GLY A 106 -11.40 -0.73 -5.56
C GLY A 106 -11.48 -1.41 -6.93
N LYS A 107 -11.84 -0.64 -7.94
CA LYS A 107 -11.91 -1.13 -9.31
C LYS A 107 -10.51 -1.22 -9.93
N ILE A 108 -10.00 -2.44 -10.08
CA ILE A 108 -8.70 -2.75 -10.67
C ILE A 108 -8.83 -3.95 -11.61
N THR A 109 -7.94 -4.01 -12.62
CA THR A 109 -7.84 -5.16 -13.53
C THR A 109 -6.71 -6.07 -13.09
N TYR A 110 -6.97 -7.36 -12.99
CA TYR A 110 -6.02 -8.40 -12.65
C TYR A 110 -6.47 -9.74 -13.23
N ALA A 111 -5.61 -10.75 -13.17
CA ALA A 111 -5.93 -12.11 -13.59
C ALA A 111 -5.75 -13.07 -12.41
N HIS A 112 -6.63 -14.09 -12.32
CA HIS A 112 -6.50 -15.15 -11.32
C HIS A 112 -5.36 -16.09 -11.69
N GLU A 113 -4.44 -16.28 -10.76
CA GLU A 113 -3.27 -17.15 -10.90
C GLU A 113 -2.81 -17.69 -9.55
N SER A 114 -2.01 -18.74 -9.55
CA SER A 114 -1.35 -19.24 -8.35
C SER A 114 -0.22 -18.32 -7.90
N GLY A 115 0.05 -18.30 -6.61
CA GLY A 115 1.09 -17.40 -6.09
C GLY A 115 1.48 -17.68 -4.64
N TYR A 116 1.97 -16.63 -4.00
CA TYR A 116 2.46 -16.66 -2.62
C TYR A 116 1.71 -15.65 -1.77
N PHE A 117 1.54 -15.99 -0.50
CA PHE A 117 1.08 -15.01 0.49
C PHE A 117 2.10 -13.88 0.63
N LEU A 118 1.62 -12.68 0.88
CA LEU A 118 2.49 -11.55 1.24
C LEU A 118 2.93 -11.56 2.71
N THR A 119 2.69 -12.64 3.42
CA THR A 119 3.22 -12.86 4.77
C THR A 119 4.66 -13.35 4.67
N SER A 120 5.43 -13.20 5.74
CA SER A 120 6.85 -13.62 5.83
C SER A 120 7.10 -15.11 5.57
N SER A 121 6.07 -15.88 5.31
CA SER A 121 6.14 -17.30 5.04
C SER A 121 6.12 -17.57 3.54
N LEU A 122 6.88 -18.57 3.11
CA LEU A 122 6.85 -19.10 1.75
C LEU A 122 5.54 -19.88 1.45
N CYS A 123 4.44 -19.48 2.07
CA CYS A 123 3.13 -20.09 1.89
C CYS A 123 2.62 -19.80 0.48
N LYS A 124 2.12 -20.85 -0.16
CA LYS A 124 1.59 -20.79 -1.52
C LYS A 124 0.08 -20.91 -1.49
N PHE A 125 -0.54 -20.29 -2.46
CA PHE A 125 -1.91 -20.60 -2.86
C PHE A 125 -1.91 -21.08 -4.31
N THR A 126 -2.78 -22.03 -4.61
CA THR A 126 -2.91 -22.59 -5.95
C THR A 126 -4.29 -22.24 -6.49
N TYR A 127 -4.34 -21.67 -7.69
CA TYR A 127 -5.60 -21.38 -8.37
C TYR A 127 -6.00 -22.56 -9.26
N ASP A 128 -7.21 -23.08 -9.06
CA ASP A 128 -7.85 -24.07 -9.90
C ASP A 128 -8.85 -23.38 -10.84
N LYS A 129 -8.44 -23.25 -12.09
CA LYS A 129 -9.28 -22.61 -13.12
C LYS A 129 -10.58 -23.39 -13.41
N GLY A 130 -10.57 -24.72 -13.27
CA GLY A 130 -11.74 -25.55 -13.54
C GLY A 130 -12.79 -25.43 -12.44
N MET A 131 -12.36 -25.24 -11.21
CA MET A 131 -13.22 -25.11 -10.03
C MET A 131 -13.49 -23.65 -9.66
N HIS A 132 -12.85 -22.67 -10.31
CA HIS A 132 -12.92 -21.26 -9.96
C HIS A 132 -12.67 -21.01 -8.46
N SER A 133 -11.59 -21.62 -7.95
CA SER A 133 -11.27 -21.57 -6.52
C SER A 133 -9.77 -21.53 -6.28
N TYR A 134 -9.41 -21.05 -5.08
CA TYR A 134 -8.06 -21.08 -4.56
C TYR A 134 -7.93 -22.12 -3.47
N LYS A 135 -6.88 -22.92 -3.56
CA LYS A 135 -6.46 -23.83 -2.51
C LYS A 135 -5.34 -23.19 -1.71
N ILE A 136 -5.54 -23.10 -0.41
CA ILE A 136 -4.61 -22.45 0.51
C ILE A 136 -3.80 -23.54 1.20
N ASN A 137 -2.48 -23.51 1.02
CA ASN A 137 -1.61 -24.41 1.77
C ASN A 137 -1.35 -23.79 3.15
N THR A 138 -1.95 -24.37 4.19
CA THR A 138 -1.79 -23.96 5.59
C THR A 138 -0.54 -24.55 6.26
N GLU A 139 0.07 -25.58 5.66
CA GLU A 139 1.31 -26.20 6.12
C GLU A 139 2.54 -25.43 5.64
N CYS A 140 2.67 -24.18 6.08
CA CYS A 140 3.82 -23.37 5.72
C CYS A 140 4.85 -23.39 6.84
N ASN A 141 6.11 -23.64 6.51
CA ASN A 141 7.21 -23.53 7.47
C ASN A 141 7.46 -22.06 7.82
N HIS A 142 6.96 -21.64 8.97
CA HIS A 142 7.01 -20.26 9.48
C HIS A 142 8.35 -19.88 10.14
N THR A 143 9.44 -20.53 9.86
CA THR A 143 10.76 -20.15 10.36
C THR A 143 11.35 -18.97 9.59
N ALA A 144 10.64 -17.84 9.59
CA ALA A 144 11.25 -16.60 9.16
C ALA A 144 12.27 -16.17 10.22
N SER A 145 13.55 -16.18 9.87
CA SER A 145 14.62 -15.58 10.70
C SER A 145 14.51 -14.06 10.75
N THR A 146 13.66 -13.50 9.92
CA THR A 146 13.47 -12.05 9.71
C THR A 146 12.08 -11.65 10.19
N ASN A 147 12.00 -10.59 10.99
CA ASN A 147 10.76 -9.99 11.42
C ASN A 147 10.76 -8.49 11.10
N ILE A 148 9.57 -7.91 10.90
CA ILE A 148 9.38 -6.50 10.56
C ILE A 148 8.61 -5.83 11.69
N LEU A 149 9.21 -4.81 12.29
CA LEU A 149 8.56 -3.94 13.27
C LEU A 149 8.14 -2.65 12.58
N LYS A 150 6.91 -2.22 12.86
CA LYS A 150 6.27 -1.09 12.18
C LYS A 150 5.65 -0.13 13.20
N LYS A 151 5.66 1.16 12.86
CA LYS A 151 4.97 2.18 13.64
C LYS A 151 4.39 3.26 12.74
N ARG A 152 3.08 3.44 12.77
CA ARG A 152 2.42 4.60 12.15
C ARG A 152 2.81 5.86 12.88
N ILE A 153 3.24 6.89 12.13
CA ILE A 153 3.78 8.13 12.71
C ILE A 153 2.99 9.35 12.33
N LYS A 154 2.28 9.33 11.21
CA LYS A 154 1.51 10.47 10.72
C LYS A 154 0.36 10.01 9.83
N ALA A 155 -0.78 10.71 9.91
CA ALA A 155 -1.89 10.53 9.00
C ALA A 155 -2.50 11.90 8.66
N TYR A 156 -2.90 12.10 7.39
CA TYR A 156 -3.53 13.33 6.94
C TYR A 156 -4.45 13.06 5.74
N LYS A 157 -5.53 13.80 5.65
CA LYS A 157 -6.57 13.56 4.65
C LYS A 157 -7.12 14.85 4.04
N THR A 158 -7.72 14.67 2.86
CA THR A 158 -8.73 15.56 2.28
C THR A 158 -10.08 14.84 2.24
N ALA A 159 -11.07 15.41 1.55
CA ALA A 159 -12.34 14.71 1.33
C ALA A 159 -12.19 13.42 0.49
N THR A 160 -11.16 13.34 -0.36
CA THR A 160 -11.02 12.28 -1.36
C THR A 160 -9.75 11.47 -1.25
N VAL A 161 -8.78 11.91 -0.46
CA VAL A 161 -7.48 11.25 -0.31
C VAL A 161 -7.09 11.15 1.15
N LEU A 162 -6.56 10.01 1.54
CA LEU A 162 -5.95 9.75 2.84
C LEU A 162 -4.53 9.29 2.64
N TYR A 163 -3.60 9.88 3.38
CA TYR A 163 -2.21 9.45 3.48
C TYR A 163 -1.90 8.99 4.89
N VAL A 164 -1.14 7.90 4.99
CA VAL A 164 -0.64 7.38 6.26
C VAL A 164 0.84 7.09 6.13
N GLN A 165 1.63 7.61 7.04
CA GLN A 165 3.08 7.36 7.08
C GLN A 165 3.41 6.35 8.17
N GLU A 166 4.22 5.37 7.82
CA GLU A 166 4.67 4.30 8.68
C GLU A 166 6.20 4.20 8.65
N LYS A 167 6.82 4.06 9.81
CA LYS A 167 8.23 3.73 9.95
C LYS A 167 8.40 2.23 10.12
N ILE A 168 9.45 1.69 9.49
CA ILE A 168 9.69 0.25 9.41
C ILE A 168 11.16 -0.03 9.72
N ILE A 169 11.41 -1.02 10.57
CA ILE A 169 12.72 -1.65 10.74
C ILE A 169 12.63 -3.15 10.54
N VAL A 170 13.71 -3.74 10.12
CA VAL A 170 13.82 -5.17 9.90
C VAL A 170 14.75 -5.79 10.93
N THR A 171 14.32 -6.88 11.53
CA THR A 171 15.11 -7.61 12.52
C THR A 171 15.42 -9.02 12.03
N GLU A 172 16.62 -9.51 12.31
CA GLU A 172 17.06 -10.84 11.92
C GLU A 172 17.82 -11.52 13.05
N LYS A 173 17.42 -12.76 13.39
CA LYS A 173 18.13 -13.54 14.39
C LYS A 173 19.55 -13.86 13.92
N VAL A 174 20.52 -13.58 14.78
CA VAL A 174 21.91 -13.94 14.55
C VAL A 174 22.08 -15.42 14.91
N LYS A 175 22.68 -16.19 14.02
CA LYS A 175 23.13 -17.54 14.35
C LYS A 175 24.36 -17.41 15.24
N SER A 176 24.23 -17.74 16.51
CA SER A 176 25.34 -17.77 17.47
C SER A 176 25.69 -19.23 17.77
N ASP A 177 26.99 -19.51 17.92
CA ASP A 177 27.45 -20.82 18.42
C ASP A 177 27.18 -20.95 19.93
N ASP A 178 26.87 -19.87 20.60
CA ASP A 178 26.44 -19.83 22.00
C ASP A 178 24.91 -19.79 22.06
N GLU A 179 24.29 -20.92 22.35
CA GLU A 179 22.83 -21.08 22.47
C GLU A 179 22.20 -20.22 23.57
N THR A 180 23.03 -19.58 24.43
CA THR A 180 22.51 -18.74 25.53
C THR A 180 22.26 -17.29 25.11
N MET A 181 22.80 -16.84 23.96
CA MET A 181 22.66 -15.47 23.47
C MET A 181 21.67 -15.39 22.31
N ASN A 182 20.47 -14.85 22.56
CA ASN A 182 19.52 -14.51 21.53
C ASN A 182 19.81 -13.11 20.99
N LEU A 183 20.75 -13.01 20.06
CA LEU A 183 21.10 -11.75 19.42
C LEU A 183 20.28 -11.51 18.16
N ILE A 184 19.94 -10.25 17.93
CA ILE A 184 19.19 -9.80 16.74
C ILE A 184 19.90 -8.63 16.10
N ASN A 185 20.13 -8.73 14.80
CA ASN A 185 20.53 -7.62 13.95
C ASN A 185 19.31 -6.77 13.62
N ILE A 186 19.46 -5.46 13.67
CA ILE A 186 18.47 -4.47 13.29
C ILE A 186 18.96 -3.73 12.04
N TYR A 187 18.11 -3.64 11.03
CA TYR A 187 18.40 -3.01 9.73
C TYR A 187 17.36 -1.93 9.43
N LYS A 188 17.80 -0.87 8.70
CA LYS A 188 16.92 0.19 8.20
C LYS A 188 15.97 -0.28 7.10
N ASP A 189 16.47 -1.20 6.28
CA ASP A 189 15.82 -1.64 5.05
C ASP A 189 15.71 -3.15 4.98
N ILE A 190 14.78 -3.63 4.14
CA ILE A 190 14.50 -5.05 3.98
C ILE A 190 15.62 -5.83 3.32
N ASN A 191 16.41 -5.18 2.46
CA ASN A 191 17.52 -5.82 1.79
C ASN A 191 18.70 -6.06 2.75
N LYS A 192 18.58 -5.55 4.00
CA LYS A 192 19.58 -5.69 5.07
C LYS A 192 20.95 -5.14 4.67
N ASN A 193 20.95 -4.08 3.83
CA ASN A 193 22.18 -3.41 3.40
C ASN A 193 22.72 -2.50 4.50
N ASP A 194 21.81 -1.83 5.20
CA ASP A 194 22.14 -0.83 6.22
C ASP A 194 21.79 -1.35 7.62
N LYS A 195 22.77 -2.01 8.23
CA LYS A 195 22.66 -2.46 9.62
C LYS A 195 22.79 -1.29 10.59
N ILE A 196 21.79 -1.13 11.48
CA ILE A 196 21.83 -0.13 12.55
C ILE A 196 22.69 -0.65 13.70
N THR A 197 22.31 -1.83 14.24
CA THR A 197 22.98 -2.38 15.43
C THR A 197 22.69 -3.88 15.60
N THR A 198 23.28 -4.46 16.66
CA THR A 198 22.94 -5.79 17.15
C THR A 198 22.61 -5.68 18.63
N VAL A 199 21.48 -6.25 19.04
CA VAL A 199 20.99 -6.21 20.43
C VAL A 199 20.46 -7.57 20.88
N GLU A 200 20.23 -7.74 22.19
CA GLU A 200 19.51 -8.90 22.69
C GLU A 200 18.01 -8.81 22.32
N GLU A 201 17.39 -9.96 21.98
CA GLU A 201 15.98 -10.04 21.50
C GLU A 201 14.97 -9.38 22.46
N LYS A 202 15.20 -9.45 23.76
CA LYS A 202 14.32 -8.91 24.81
C LYS A 202 14.21 -7.39 24.84
N ASP A 203 15.16 -6.68 24.23
CA ASP A 203 15.35 -5.24 24.40
C ASP A 203 14.90 -4.45 23.15
N ILE A 204 14.25 -5.09 22.18
CA ILE A 204 13.89 -4.43 20.91
C ILE A 204 12.58 -3.67 21.05
N LYS A 205 12.65 -2.34 20.92
CA LYS A 205 11.51 -1.47 20.75
C LYS A 205 11.72 -0.63 19.48
N ILE A 206 10.74 -0.59 18.60
CA ILE A 206 10.84 0.24 17.38
C ILE A 206 11.07 1.71 17.71
N ASP A 207 10.58 2.18 18.86
CA ASP A 207 10.72 3.57 19.30
C ASP A 207 12.18 4.00 19.46
N ASP A 208 13.06 3.07 19.80
CA ASP A 208 14.48 3.34 19.99
C ASP A 208 15.23 3.56 18.67
N TYR A 209 14.60 3.22 17.53
CA TYR A 209 15.19 3.25 16.18
C TYR A 209 14.39 4.10 15.20
N LEU A 210 13.45 4.91 15.67
CA LEU A 210 12.56 5.68 14.79
C LEU A 210 13.32 6.70 13.94
N GLU A 211 14.43 7.26 14.44
CA GLU A 211 15.22 8.25 13.68
C GLU A 211 15.90 7.62 12.47
N GLU A 212 16.42 6.38 12.62
CA GLU A 212 17.11 5.65 11.57
C GLU A 212 16.16 4.87 10.64
N ALA A 213 14.93 4.59 11.10
CA ALA A 213 13.95 3.79 10.40
C ALA A 213 13.49 4.47 9.10
N GLU A 214 13.39 3.68 8.02
CA GLU A 214 12.82 4.17 6.77
C GLU A 214 11.33 4.48 6.91
N THR A 215 10.90 5.53 6.18
CA THR A 215 9.51 5.97 6.19
C THR A 215 8.84 5.63 4.86
N TYR A 216 7.68 5.03 4.94
CA TYR A 216 6.80 4.73 3.80
C TYR A 216 5.50 5.48 3.95
N GLU A 217 4.99 6.01 2.83
CA GLU A 217 3.72 6.71 2.75
C GLU A 217 2.75 5.90 1.90
N TYR A 218 1.64 5.55 2.50
CA TYR A 218 0.52 4.85 1.88
C TYR A 218 -0.53 5.87 1.45
N LYS A 219 -0.98 5.77 0.22
CA LYS A 219 -2.05 6.60 -0.33
C LYS A 219 -3.31 5.77 -0.54
N PHE A 220 -4.40 6.29 -0.02
CA PHE A 220 -5.74 5.75 -0.25
C PHE A 220 -6.59 6.83 -0.92
N GLU A 221 -7.42 6.44 -1.89
CA GLU A 221 -8.35 7.35 -2.57
C GLU A 221 -9.78 6.89 -2.31
N PHE A 222 -10.68 7.83 -2.08
CA PHE A 222 -12.11 7.55 -1.93
C PHE A 222 -12.70 7.21 -3.31
N ASP A 223 -13.27 6.01 -3.45
CA ASP A 223 -13.82 5.52 -4.72
C ASP A 223 -15.34 5.77 -4.87
N GLY A 224 -15.94 6.46 -3.90
CA GLY A 224 -17.37 6.73 -3.79
C GLY A 224 -18.06 5.87 -2.72
N GLU A 225 -17.43 4.80 -2.26
CA GLU A 225 -17.94 3.90 -1.20
C GLU A 225 -16.99 3.88 0.00
N SER A 226 -15.67 3.77 -0.26
CA SER A 226 -14.65 3.65 0.78
C SER A 226 -13.30 4.19 0.31
N PHE A 227 -12.34 4.33 1.23
CA PHE A 227 -10.95 4.59 0.88
C PHE A 227 -10.29 3.28 0.46
N VAL A 228 -9.72 3.25 -0.75
CA VAL A 228 -9.07 2.08 -1.35
C VAL A 228 -7.60 2.37 -1.63
N PHE A 229 -6.77 1.36 -1.48
CA PHE A 229 -5.33 1.46 -1.61
C PHE A 229 -4.89 1.77 -3.05
N LYS A 230 -4.01 2.73 -3.23
CA LYS A 230 -3.58 3.21 -4.55
C LYS A 230 -2.08 3.23 -4.76
N GLU A 231 -1.33 3.51 -3.70
CA GLU A 231 0.10 3.78 -3.85
C GLU A 231 0.81 3.58 -2.52
N ILE A 232 2.07 3.15 -2.58
CA ILE A 232 3.02 3.23 -1.49
C ILE A 232 4.33 3.80 -2.03
N ASN A 233 4.89 4.77 -1.32
CA ASN A 233 6.16 5.38 -1.68
C ASN A 233 7.09 5.40 -0.47
N LYS A 234 8.36 5.12 -0.72
CA LYS A 234 9.39 5.42 0.25
C LYS A 234 9.62 6.93 0.27
N ILE A 235 9.51 7.53 1.46
CA ILE A 235 9.84 8.94 1.67
C ILE A 235 11.32 9.01 2.03
N ASN A 236 12.10 9.67 1.17
CA ASN A 236 13.48 9.98 1.51
C ASN A 236 13.45 11.08 2.59
N ALA A 237 14.03 10.79 3.75
CA ALA A 237 14.24 11.76 4.82
C ALA A 237 15.28 12.81 4.41
#